data_20c7493397d601a6e55e3a65762d55ae
#
_entry.id   20c7493397d601a6e55e3a65762d55ae
#
_cell.length_a   1.000
_cell.length_b   1.000
_cell.length_c   1.000
_cell.angle_alpha   90.00
_cell.angle_beta   90.00
_cell.angle_gamma   90.00
#
_symmetry.space_group_name_H-M   'P 1'
#
loop_
_entity.id
_entity.type
_entity.pdbx_description
1 polymer ?
#
loop_
_entity_poly.entity_id
_entity_poly.type
_entity_poly.pdbx_seq_one_letter_code
_entity_poly.pdbx_strand_id
1 'polypeptide(L)'
;MIKFLLYLAERGYIPDILIKKAALFISRRRLMAPQTSDAKEKFINSISNGDIAEKTRDANDQHYEVPPEFFKNVLGKRLKYSCSLFEDDSNLDDAEVKMLDLYIKRAEIKNGQKILDLGCGWGSFSIYAAEKFPDSKITSISNSFDQIEFINTEAKKKRLTNRNAIKMDVNNLNLVDKFDRIISIEMF
;
A
#
# COMPACT_ATOMS: atom_id res chain seq x y z
N MET A 1 -20.51 1.83 -24.20
CA MET A 1 -19.62 2.87 -24.81
C MET A 1 -18.25 2.92 -24.13
N ILE A 2 -18.14 3.16 -22.82
CA ILE A 2 -16.83 3.22 -22.11
C ILE A 2 -16.03 1.93 -22.26
N LYS A 3 -16.62 0.75 -22.02
CA LYS A 3 -15.95 -0.55 -22.16
C LYS A 3 -15.36 -0.77 -23.58
N PHE A 4 -16.03 -0.29 -24.61
CA PHE A 4 -15.53 -0.38 -25.99
C PHE A 4 -14.33 0.56 -26.21
N LEU A 5 -14.36 1.77 -25.68
CA LEU A 5 -13.22 2.70 -25.77
C LEU A 5 -12.00 2.18 -24.99
N LEU A 6 -12.21 1.59 -23.81
CA LEU A 6 -11.14 0.93 -23.06
C LEU A 6 -10.53 -0.24 -23.85
N TYR A 7 -11.36 -1.08 -24.42
CA TYR A 7 -10.90 -2.18 -25.29
C TYR A 7 -10.03 -1.69 -26.46
N LEU A 8 -10.41 -0.58 -27.11
CA LEU A 8 -9.60 0.02 -28.18
C LEU A 8 -8.28 0.60 -27.66
N ALA A 9 -8.30 1.22 -26.48
CA ALA A 9 -7.11 1.77 -25.84
C ALA A 9 -6.11 0.66 -25.48
N GLU A 10 -6.58 -0.42 -24.84
CA GLU A 10 -5.77 -1.58 -24.44
C GLU A 10 -5.11 -2.29 -25.63
N ARG A 11 -5.75 -2.23 -26.81
CA ARG A 11 -5.20 -2.78 -28.06
C ARG A 11 -4.32 -1.80 -28.84
N GLY A 12 -4.06 -0.60 -28.31
CA GLY A 12 -3.22 0.38 -28.98
C GLY A 12 -3.88 1.07 -30.18
N TYR A 13 -5.20 0.91 -30.39
CA TYR A 13 -5.91 1.60 -31.46
C TYR A 13 -6.18 3.07 -31.19
N ILE A 14 -6.01 3.53 -29.95
CA ILE A 14 -6.14 4.93 -29.58
C ILE A 14 -4.73 5.48 -29.28
N PRO A 15 -4.30 6.56 -29.97
CA PRO A 15 -3.01 7.18 -29.69
C PRO A 15 -2.90 7.65 -28.23
N ASP A 16 -1.76 7.46 -27.59
CA ASP A 16 -1.48 7.81 -26.18
C ASP A 16 -1.80 9.26 -25.85
N ILE A 17 -1.59 10.18 -26.82
CA ILE A 17 -1.92 11.59 -26.64
C ILE A 17 -3.40 11.84 -26.38
N LEU A 18 -4.29 11.05 -27.01
CA LEU A 18 -5.73 11.13 -26.79
C LEU A 18 -6.11 10.54 -25.43
N ILE A 19 -5.50 9.41 -25.05
CA ILE A 19 -5.68 8.82 -23.72
C ILE A 19 -5.26 9.80 -22.64
N LYS A 20 -4.08 10.43 -22.79
CA LYS A 20 -3.58 11.45 -21.88
C LYS A 20 -4.50 12.66 -21.79
N LYS A 21 -5.01 13.17 -22.92
CA LYS A 21 -5.97 14.28 -22.93
C LYS A 21 -7.28 13.92 -22.22
N ALA A 22 -7.79 12.72 -22.45
CA ALA A 22 -9.01 12.23 -21.80
C ALA A 22 -8.80 12.10 -20.26
N ALA A 23 -7.69 11.52 -19.81
CA ALA A 23 -7.34 11.43 -18.40
C ALA A 23 -7.23 12.81 -17.74
N LEU A 24 -6.55 13.76 -18.37
CA LEU A 24 -6.44 15.14 -17.88
C LEU A 24 -7.80 15.84 -17.82
N PHE A 25 -8.66 15.64 -18.80
CA PHE A 25 -10.01 16.21 -18.80
C PHE A 25 -10.85 15.67 -17.62
N ILE A 26 -10.83 14.35 -17.41
CA ILE A 26 -11.56 13.71 -16.29
C ILE A 26 -11.02 14.21 -14.95
N SER A 27 -9.69 14.28 -14.79
CA SER A 27 -9.05 14.78 -13.57
C SER A 27 -9.42 16.23 -13.27
N ARG A 28 -9.38 17.10 -14.28
CA ARG A 28 -9.80 18.51 -14.14
C ARG A 28 -11.26 18.63 -13.73
N ARG A 29 -12.14 17.84 -14.37
CA ARG A 29 -13.57 17.84 -14.03
C ARG A 29 -13.79 17.42 -12.57
N ARG A 30 -13.02 16.45 -12.08
CA ARG A 30 -13.10 15.99 -10.68
C ARG A 30 -12.62 17.06 -9.70
N LEU A 31 -11.56 17.78 -10.03
CA LEU A 31 -11.05 18.89 -9.21
C LEU A 31 -12.03 20.07 -9.14
N MET A 32 -12.80 20.31 -10.23
CA MET A 32 -13.79 21.38 -10.32
C MET A 32 -15.17 20.98 -9.77
N ALA A 33 -15.37 19.73 -9.39
CA ALA A 33 -16.63 19.30 -8.83
C ALA A 33 -16.89 20.02 -7.50
N PRO A 34 -18.10 20.65 -7.31
CA PRO A 34 -18.40 21.37 -6.09
C PRO A 34 -18.38 20.42 -4.89
N GLN A 35 -17.61 20.75 -3.88
CA GLN A 35 -17.62 20.06 -2.59
C GLN A 35 -18.76 20.69 -1.76
N THR A 36 -19.90 20.04 -1.74
CA THR A 36 -21.01 20.46 -0.89
C THR A 36 -20.85 19.88 0.52
N SER A 37 -21.25 20.62 1.56
CA SER A 37 -21.29 20.14 2.95
C SER A 37 -22.06 18.83 3.09
N ASP A 38 -23.19 18.73 2.38
CA ASP A 38 -24.05 17.53 2.32
C ASP A 38 -23.30 16.29 1.75
N ALA A 39 -22.42 16.47 0.76
CA ALA A 39 -21.62 15.36 0.23
C ALA A 39 -20.61 14.85 1.26
N LYS A 40 -20.03 15.75 2.06
CA LYS A 40 -19.11 15.39 3.15
C LYS A 40 -19.84 14.62 4.26
N GLU A 41 -21.00 15.10 4.69
CA GLU A 41 -21.79 14.41 5.71
C GLU A 41 -22.25 13.02 5.25
N LYS A 42 -22.73 12.90 4.02
CA LYS A 42 -23.08 11.60 3.42
C LYS A 42 -21.90 10.65 3.37
N PHE A 43 -20.73 11.15 3.02
CA PHE A 43 -19.48 10.34 3.02
C PHE A 43 -19.12 9.90 4.43
N ILE A 44 -19.10 10.80 5.42
CA ILE A 44 -18.82 10.47 6.82
C ILE A 44 -19.82 9.42 7.34
N ASN A 45 -21.10 9.58 7.06
CA ASN A 45 -22.11 8.61 7.48
C ASN A 45 -21.95 7.25 6.80
N SER A 46 -21.51 7.22 5.54
CA SER A 46 -21.26 5.95 4.83
C SER A 46 -20.08 5.18 5.43
N ILE A 47 -18.97 5.85 5.74
CA ILE A 47 -17.80 5.19 6.36
C ILE A 47 -18.03 4.82 7.83
N SER A 48 -18.89 5.55 8.56
CA SER A 48 -19.19 5.25 9.97
C SER A 48 -20.04 3.99 10.15
N ASN A 49 -20.79 3.58 9.13
CA ASN A 49 -21.71 2.44 9.17
C ASN A 49 -21.32 1.31 8.21
N GLY A 50 -20.24 1.47 7.46
CA GLY A 50 -19.74 0.48 6.51
C GLY A 50 -18.64 -0.42 7.09
N ASP A 51 -18.18 -1.37 6.27
CA ASP A 51 -17.00 -2.17 6.56
C ASP A 51 -15.76 -1.27 6.66
N ILE A 52 -14.75 -1.68 7.41
CA ILE A 52 -13.46 -0.99 7.52
C ILE A 52 -12.77 -0.93 6.15
N ALA A 53 -12.88 -1.99 5.36
CA ALA A 53 -12.39 -2.04 3.99
C ALA A 53 -13.47 -2.61 3.06
N GLU A 54 -13.94 -1.79 2.13
CA GLU A 54 -14.88 -2.21 1.09
C GLU A 54 -14.15 -2.86 -0.08
N LYS A 55 -14.84 -3.82 -0.77
CA LYS A 55 -14.37 -4.44 -2.02
C LYS A 55 -12.95 -5.04 -1.96
N THR A 56 -12.61 -5.63 -0.84
CA THR A 56 -11.28 -6.22 -0.61
C THR A 56 -10.91 -7.27 -1.67
N ARG A 57 -11.89 -8.04 -2.20
CA ARG A 57 -11.67 -8.97 -3.32
C ARG A 57 -11.34 -8.25 -4.62
N ASP A 58 -12.17 -7.28 -5.02
CA ASP A 58 -11.97 -6.54 -6.26
C ASP A 58 -10.61 -5.82 -6.27
N ALA A 59 -10.17 -5.31 -5.11
CA ALA A 59 -8.87 -4.68 -4.95
C ALA A 59 -7.73 -5.70 -5.12
N ASN A 60 -7.86 -6.91 -4.55
CA ASN A 60 -6.87 -7.97 -4.75
C ASN A 60 -6.77 -8.37 -6.21
N ASP A 61 -7.90 -8.69 -6.85
CA ASP A 61 -7.96 -9.13 -8.24
C ASP A 61 -7.36 -8.10 -9.21
N GLN A 62 -7.54 -6.81 -8.93
CA GLN A 62 -7.08 -5.73 -9.81
C GLN A 62 -5.64 -5.28 -9.56
N HIS A 63 -5.16 -5.37 -8.32
CA HIS A 63 -3.88 -4.75 -7.93
C HIS A 63 -2.84 -5.74 -7.42
N TYR A 64 -3.22 -6.89 -6.88
CA TYR A 64 -2.31 -7.76 -6.14
C TYR A 64 -2.20 -9.18 -6.71
N GLU A 65 -3.08 -9.61 -7.61
CA GLU A 65 -2.94 -10.87 -8.35
C GLU A 65 -2.01 -10.77 -9.58
N VAL A 66 -1.10 -9.79 -9.55
CA VAL A 66 -0.01 -9.66 -10.50
C VAL A 66 1.21 -10.38 -9.93
N PRO A 67 1.94 -11.21 -10.73
CA PRO A 67 3.09 -11.93 -10.22
C PRO A 67 4.11 -11.01 -9.52
N PRO A 68 4.71 -11.45 -8.39
CA PRO A 68 5.70 -10.65 -7.64
C PRO A 68 6.86 -10.13 -8.50
N GLU A 69 7.20 -10.84 -9.58
CA GLU A 69 8.25 -10.47 -10.54
C GLU A 69 7.94 -9.15 -11.24
N PHE A 70 6.67 -8.84 -11.50
CA PHE A 70 6.28 -7.55 -12.05
C PHE A 70 6.71 -6.41 -11.10
N PHE A 71 6.39 -6.54 -9.83
CA PHE A 71 6.71 -5.52 -8.83
C PHE A 71 8.22 -5.35 -8.65
N LYS A 72 9.00 -6.43 -8.73
CA LYS A 72 10.47 -6.36 -8.71
C LYS A 72 11.07 -5.60 -9.90
N ASN A 73 10.37 -5.55 -11.02
CA ASN A 73 10.84 -4.85 -12.22
C ASN A 73 10.42 -3.37 -12.27
N VAL A 74 9.36 -2.99 -11.55
CA VAL A 74 8.79 -1.62 -11.62
C VAL A 74 8.97 -0.79 -10.36
N LEU A 75 9.28 -1.43 -9.21
CA LEU A 75 9.53 -0.78 -7.93
C LEU A 75 11.03 -0.79 -7.60
N GLY A 76 11.42 -0.01 -6.60
CA GLY A 76 12.77 -0.04 -6.07
C GLY A 76 13.02 -1.27 -5.19
N LYS A 77 14.21 -1.35 -4.62
CA LYS A 77 14.68 -2.52 -3.83
C LYS A 77 13.86 -2.82 -2.59
N ARG A 78 13.11 -1.85 -2.09
CA ARG A 78 12.23 -2.02 -0.93
C ARG A 78 10.81 -2.43 -1.32
N LEU A 79 10.50 -2.54 -2.62
CA LEU A 79 9.18 -2.88 -3.16
C LEU A 79 8.06 -2.04 -2.55
N LYS A 80 8.30 -0.74 -2.45
CA LYS A 80 7.35 0.20 -1.88
C LYS A 80 6.28 0.58 -2.91
N TYR A 81 5.15 -0.12 -2.85
CA TYR A 81 3.98 0.11 -3.73
C TYR A 81 3.07 1.22 -3.18
N SER A 82 3.68 2.30 -2.78
CA SER A 82 3.06 3.53 -2.29
C SER A 82 4.01 4.70 -2.59
N CYS A 83 3.64 5.94 -2.28
CA CYS A 83 4.47 7.09 -2.59
C CYS A 83 5.86 7.02 -1.94
N SER A 84 6.87 7.53 -2.65
CA SER A 84 8.26 7.65 -2.19
C SER A 84 8.65 9.12 -2.07
N LEU A 85 9.62 9.44 -1.21
CA LEU A 85 10.07 10.80 -0.97
C LEU A 85 11.31 11.11 -1.81
N PHE A 86 11.07 11.75 -2.96
CA PHE A 86 12.14 12.24 -3.82
C PHE A 86 12.65 13.59 -3.31
N GLU A 87 13.96 13.68 -3.19
CA GLU A 87 14.70 14.94 -3.07
C GLU A 87 15.58 15.08 -4.31
N ASP A 88 16.19 16.25 -4.49
CA ASP A 88 17.08 16.51 -5.61
C ASP A 88 18.16 15.41 -5.69
N ASP A 89 18.40 14.89 -6.89
CA ASP A 89 19.35 13.81 -7.19
C ASP A 89 19.05 12.42 -6.59
N SER A 90 17.87 12.20 -6.00
CA SER A 90 17.49 10.89 -5.47
C SER A 90 17.07 9.93 -6.60
N ASN A 91 17.59 8.71 -6.58
CA ASN A 91 17.01 7.60 -7.33
C ASN A 91 15.83 6.97 -6.57
N LEU A 92 15.14 6.03 -7.19
CA LEU A 92 13.96 5.39 -6.59
C LEU A 92 14.29 4.63 -5.29
N ASP A 93 15.43 3.93 -5.26
CA ASP A 93 15.85 3.16 -4.06
C ASP A 93 16.04 4.09 -2.86
N ASP A 94 16.71 5.24 -3.07
CA ASP A 94 16.93 6.24 -2.04
C ASP A 94 15.62 6.90 -1.59
N ALA A 95 14.74 7.20 -2.54
CA ALA A 95 13.44 7.80 -2.27
C ALA A 95 12.52 6.87 -1.44
N GLU A 96 12.57 5.55 -1.70
CA GLU A 96 11.88 4.55 -0.87
C GLU A 96 12.39 4.56 0.57
N VAL A 97 13.72 4.52 0.76
CA VAL A 97 14.35 4.52 2.08
C VAL A 97 14.03 5.80 2.85
N LYS A 98 14.14 6.98 2.21
CA LYS A 98 13.81 8.26 2.83
C LYS A 98 12.36 8.32 3.32
N MET A 99 11.42 7.79 2.52
CA MET A 99 10.02 7.74 2.93
C MET A 99 9.82 6.78 4.11
N LEU A 100 10.47 5.61 4.11
CA LEU A 100 10.40 4.66 5.21
C LEU A 100 10.97 5.26 6.50
N ASP A 101 12.08 5.98 6.41
CA ASP A 101 12.66 6.70 7.55
C ASP A 101 11.74 7.82 8.07
N LEU A 102 11.04 8.51 7.15
CA LEU A 102 10.05 9.52 7.54
C LEU A 102 8.89 8.89 8.33
N TYR A 103 8.41 7.71 7.93
CA TYR A 103 7.38 6.99 8.69
C TYR A 103 7.88 6.59 10.08
N ILE A 104 9.11 6.05 10.18
CA ILE A 104 9.74 5.72 11.47
C ILE A 104 9.81 6.94 12.38
N LYS A 105 10.26 8.08 11.83
CA LYS A 105 10.34 9.34 12.57
C LYS A 105 8.97 9.83 13.03
N ARG A 106 7.97 9.84 12.14
CA ARG A 106 6.61 10.32 12.45
C ARG A 106 5.88 9.46 13.47
N ALA A 107 6.09 8.15 13.40
CA ALA A 107 5.51 7.19 14.34
C ALA A 107 6.34 7.03 15.63
N GLU A 108 7.48 7.74 15.76
CA GLU A 108 8.38 7.66 16.91
C GLU A 108 8.77 6.21 17.26
N ILE A 109 9.11 5.43 16.23
CA ILE A 109 9.48 4.03 16.39
C ILE A 109 10.85 3.92 17.05
N LYS A 110 10.93 3.06 18.05
CA LYS A 110 12.15 2.75 18.81
C LYS A 110 12.39 1.25 18.83
N ASN A 111 13.65 0.86 18.94
CA ASN A 111 14.01 -0.54 19.11
C ASN A 111 13.37 -1.15 20.37
N GLY A 112 12.97 -2.42 20.31
CA GLY A 112 12.30 -3.14 21.41
C GLY A 112 10.77 -3.03 21.42
N GLN A 113 10.17 -2.24 20.53
CA GLN A 113 8.70 -2.09 20.45
C GLN A 113 8.02 -3.23 19.72
N LYS A 114 6.74 -3.47 20.06
CA LYS A 114 5.81 -4.28 19.29
C LYS A 114 5.11 -3.38 18.26
N ILE A 115 5.31 -3.67 16.98
CA ILE A 115 4.82 -2.84 15.86
C ILE A 115 3.87 -3.67 15.01
N LEU A 116 2.70 -3.10 14.70
CA LEU A 116 1.76 -3.64 13.73
C LEU A 116 1.88 -2.85 12.42
N ASP A 117 2.11 -3.55 11.31
CA ASP A 117 2.03 -3.05 9.96
C ASP A 117 0.72 -3.56 9.33
N LEU A 118 -0.29 -2.68 9.30
CA LEU A 118 -1.65 -2.99 8.88
C LEU A 118 -1.85 -2.63 7.41
N GLY A 119 -2.02 -3.63 6.55
CA GLY A 119 -1.99 -3.47 5.11
C GLY A 119 -0.55 -3.41 4.58
N CYS A 120 0.26 -4.40 4.95
CA CYS A 120 1.72 -4.38 4.77
C CYS A 120 2.20 -4.46 3.30
N GLY A 121 1.31 -4.69 2.33
CA GLY A 121 1.66 -4.86 0.93
C GLY A 121 2.77 -5.90 0.73
N TRP A 122 3.78 -5.59 -0.04
CA TRP A 122 4.95 -6.46 -0.27
C TRP A 122 5.98 -6.45 0.88
N GLY A 123 5.63 -5.88 2.02
CA GLY A 123 6.46 -5.88 3.23
C GLY A 123 7.55 -4.82 3.24
N SER A 124 7.42 -3.79 2.42
CA SER A 124 8.38 -2.70 2.33
C SER A 124 8.75 -2.13 3.70
N PHE A 125 7.74 -1.71 4.47
CA PHE A 125 7.95 -1.18 5.81
C PHE A 125 8.34 -2.28 6.81
N SER A 126 7.63 -3.42 6.80
CA SER A 126 7.86 -4.51 7.77
C SER A 126 9.28 -5.07 7.72
N ILE A 127 9.79 -5.34 6.51
CA ILE A 127 11.15 -5.87 6.32
C ILE A 127 12.18 -4.81 6.72
N TYR A 128 11.98 -3.56 6.31
CA TYR A 128 12.85 -2.46 6.65
C TYR A 128 12.93 -2.21 8.16
N ALA A 129 11.77 -2.19 8.84
CA ALA A 129 11.70 -2.04 10.27
C ALA A 129 12.35 -3.21 11.03
N ALA A 130 12.15 -4.45 10.54
CA ALA A 130 12.78 -5.62 11.14
C ALA A 130 14.31 -5.63 11.01
N GLU A 131 14.85 -5.14 9.89
CA GLU A 131 16.29 -4.94 9.71
C GLU A 131 16.85 -3.85 10.63
N LYS A 132 16.13 -2.73 10.75
CA LYS A 132 16.59 -1.55 11.48
C LYS A 132 16.45 -1.67 13.01
N PHE A 133 15.48 -2.46 13.47
CA PHE A 133 15.13 -2.63 14.88
C PHE A 133 15.13 -4.10 15.28
N PRO A 134 16.29 -4.72 15.50
CA PRO A 134 16.42 -6.17 15.70
C PRO A 134 15.73 -6.68 16.98
N ASP A 135 15.58 -5.85 18.02
CA ASP A 135 14.90 -6.23 19.26
C ASP A 135 13.38 -5.97 19.23
N SER A 136 12.87 -5.32 18.18
CA SER A 136 11.44 -5.09 17.99
C SER A 136 10.75 -6.34 17.46
N LYS A 137 9.45 -6.45 17.72
CA LYS A 137 8.59 -7.49 17.14
C LYS A 137 7.65 -6.85 16.11
N ILE A 138 7.79 -7.23 14.85
CA ILE A 138 7.00 -6.69 13.75
C ILE A 138 5.93 -7.69 13.37
N THR A 139 4.66 -7.31 13.48
CA THR A 139 3.53 -8.10 12.97
C THR A 139 2.99 -7.42 11.72
N SER A 140 2.93 -8.15 10.62
CA SER A 140 2.50 -7.66 9.31
C SER A 140 1.19 -8.33 8.92
N ILE A 141 0.21 -7.56 8.47
CA ILE A 141 -1.09 -8.08 8.04
C ILE A 141 -1.38 -7.68 6.61
N SER A 142 -1.77 -8.66 5.81
CA SER A 142 -2.34 -8.49 4.48
C SER A 142 -3.45 -9.52 4.25
N ASN A 143 -4.43 -9.20 3.42
CA ASN A 143 -5.43 -10.15 2.95
C ASN A 143 -4.96 -10.98 1.73
N SER A 144 -3.82 -10.62 1.11
CA SER A 144 -3.21 -11.35 -0.01
C SER A 144 -2.30 -12.47 0.46
N PHE A 145 -2.55 -13.69 -0.04
CA PHE A 145 -1.69 -14.84 0.22
C PHE A 145 -0.29 -14.64 -0.37
N ASP A 146 -0.21 -14.16 -1.60
CA ASP A 146 1.05 -14.00 -2.33
C ASP A 146 1.97 -12.98 -1.65
N GLN A 147 1.41 -11.90 -1.12
CA GLN A 147 2.16 -10.92 -0.33
C GLN A 147 2.74 -11.53 0.94
N ILE A 148 1.95 -12.30 1.68
CA ILE A 148 2.41 -12.95 2.92
C ILE A 148 3.49 -14.00 2.62
N GLU A 149 3.32 -14.82 1.58
CA GLU A 149 4.31 -15.81 1.16
C GLU A 149 5.63 -15.14 0.73
N PHE A 150 5.53 -14.07 -0.05
CA PHE A 150 6.66 -13.27 -0.46
C PHE A 150 7.43 -12.71 0.74
N ILE A 151 6.74 -12.04 1.67
CA ILE A 151 7.34 -11.48 2.88
C ILE A 151 8.04 -12.57 3.69
N ASN A 152 7.40 -13.73 3.86
CA ASN A 152 7.98 -14.87 4.60
C ASN A 152 9.26 -15.38 3.92
N THR A 153 9.26 -15.45 2.60
CA THR A 153 10.42 -15.89 1.81
C THR A 153 11.58 -14.90 1.91
N GLU A 154 11.32 -13.61 1.73
CA GLU A 154 12.35 -12.56 1.84
C GLU A 154 12.95 -12.47 3.23
N ALA A 155 12.14 -12.62 4.27
CA ALA A 155 12.66 -12.61 5.62
C ALA A 155 13.54 -13.82 5.95
N LYS A 156 13.21 -15.02 5.44
CA LYS A 156 14.09 -16.19 5.56
C LYS A 156 15.44 -15.95 4.90
N LYS A 157 15.46 -15.38 3.68
CA LYS A 157 16.69 -15.03 2.96
C LYS A 157 17.55 -14.05 3.77
N LYS A 158 16.91 -13.07 4.40
CA LYS A 158 17.56 -12.04 5.23
C LYS A 158 17.81 -12.48 6.67
N ARG A 159 17.43 -13.69 7.06
CA ARG A 159 17.55 -14.25 8.42
C ARG A 159 16.86 -13.37 9.49
N LEU A 160 15.75 -12.75 9.14
CA LEU A 160 14.96 -11.93 10.06
C LEU A 160 14.03 -12.84 10.89
N THR A 161 14.24 -12.89 12.20
CA THR A 161 13.48 -13.72 13.14
C THR A 161 12.48 -12.92 13.98
N ASN A 162 12.58 -11.59 13.93
CA ASN A 162 11.83 -10.67 14.77
C ASN A 162 10.54 -10.15 14.11
N ARG A 163 10.05 -10.85 13.07
CA ARG A 163 8.82 -10.50 12.39
C ARG A 163 7.89 -11.69 12.20
N ASN A 164 6.59 -11.42 12.10
CA ASN A 164 5.54 -12.38 11.80
C ASN A 164 4.58 -11.79 10.75
N ALA A 165 4.30 -12.50 9.66
CA ALA A 165 3.35 -12.07 8.65
C ALA A 165 2.12 -12.98 8.65
N ILE A 166 0.93 -12.38 8.73
CA ILE A 166 -0.35 -13.06 8.94
C ILE A 166 -1.30 -12.65 7.81
N LYS A 167 -1.88 -13.65 7.14
CA LYS A 167 -3.00 -13.40 6.23
C LYS A 167 -4.27 -13.16 7.05
N MET A 168 -4.82 -11.95 6.95
CA MET A 168 -6.03 -11.57 7.67
C MET A 168 -6.72 -10.41 6.95
N ASP A 169 -8.05 -10.46 6.86
CA ASP A 169 -8.86 -9.33 6.42
C ASP A 169 -9.06 -8.37 7.60
N VAL A 170 -8.86 -7.08 7.36
CA VAL A 170 -9.02 -6.04 8.38
C VAL A 170 -10.44 -6.00 8.94
N ASN A 171 -11.44 -6.36 8.15
CA ASN A 171 -12.84 -6.44 8.60
C ASN A 171 -13.06 -7.51 9.68
N ASN A 172 -12.18 -8.51 9.73
CA ASN A 172 -12.21 -9.61 10.69
C ASN A 172 -11.01 -9.56 11.65
N LEU A 173 -10.45 -8.37 11.87
CA LEU A 173 -9.26 -8.20 12.68
C LEU A 173 -9.52 -8.63 14.12
N ASN A 174 -8.88 -9.73 14.55
CA ASN A 174 -8.93 -10.21 15.91
C ASN A 174 -7.51 -10.52 16.40
N LEU A 175 -6.86 -9.50 16.94
CA LEU A 175 -5.51 -9.60 17.51
C LEU A 175 -5.59 -9.57 19.03
N VAL A 176 -5.05 -10.59 19.66
CA VAL A 176 -4.95 -10.68 21.13
C VAL A 176 -3.82 -9.78 21.64
N ASP A 177 -2.77 -9.63 20.86
CA ASP A 177 -1.61 -8.81 21.20
C ASP A 177 -1.93 -7.31 21.17
N LYS A 178 -1.32 -6.58 22.09
CA LYS A 178 -1.28 -5.12 22.06
C LYS A 178 0.04 -4.65 21.44
N PHE A 179 -0.03 -3.54 20.73
CA PHE A 179 1.11 -2.96 20.01
C PHE A 179 1.45 -1.57 20.56
N ASP A 180 2.74 -1.25 20.58
CA ASP A 180 3.23 0.08 20.94
C ASP A 180 2.99 1.08 19.80
N ARG A 181 3.05 0.59 18.56
CA ARG A 181 2.81 1.38 17.34
C ARG A 181 2.01 0.60 16.33
N ILE A 182 1.10 1.29 15.66
CA ILE A 182 0.36 0.76 14.51
C ILE A 182 0.67 1.65 13.32
N ILE A 183 1.13 1.06 12.24
CA ILE A 183 1.43 1.72 10.98
C ILE A 183 0.47 1.21 9.94
N SER A 184 -0.14 2.13 9.21
CA SER A 184 -0.96 1.82 8.04
C SER A 184 -0.62 2.83 6.94
N ILE A 185 -0.19 2.35 5.78
CA ILE A 185 0.35 3.18 4.71
C ILE A 185 -0.53 3.02 3.48
N GLU A 186 -1.21 4.12 3.11
CA GLU A 186 -2.07 4.22 1.91
C GLU A 186 -3.17 3.13 1.86
N MET A 187 -3.71 2.75 3.00
CA MET A 187 -4.79 1.78 3.11
C MET A 187 -6.14 2.46 3.46
N PHE A 188 -6.09 3.61 4.16
CA PHE A 188 -7.25 4.38 4.58
C PHE A 188 -7.24 5.79 3.99
#